data_7cffe0a79cdf32a0dc863aee79eb78f9
#
_entry.id   7cffe0a79cdf32a0dc863aee79eb78f9
#
_cell.length_a   1.000
_cell.length_b   1.000
_cell.length_c   1.000
_cell.angle_alpha   90.00
_cell.angle_beta   90.00
_cell.angle_gamma   90.00
#
_symmetry.space_group_name_H-M   'P 1'
#
loop_
_entity.id
_entity.type
_entity.pdbx_description
1 polymer ?
#
loop_
_entity_poly.entity_id
_entity_poly.type
_entity_poly.pdbx_seq_one_letter_code
_entity_poly.pdbx_strand_id
1 'polypeptide(L)'
;MLTQIEQAGGPPALEIVDLNPLPAADPAGLATFYLIIAATILGFVTMFQLRANVKTLTLGRWLGCLAVLAVVGGATLAAVAGLVLGALSTPFPVLWALVSAQIGVAAMFNSAMLVMIHRWAIIPTWLVFILLGNTSSGGAVSATLLPQPFSVLNHALPSGAAVSAIHSATYFPDYQRPGPYLVLAVWLVASTVVLVVASRRLKRSPAQA
;
A
#
# COMPACT_ATOMS: atom_id res chain seq x y z
N MET A 1 -37.59 -36.62 -20.41
CA MET A 1 -36.21 -36.19 -20.06
C MET A 1 -36.13 -35.62 -18.65
N LEU A 2 -37.08 -34.84 -18.17
CA LEU A 2 -37.10 -34.34 -16.78
C LEU A 2 -37.32 -35.44 -15.73
N THR A 3 -38.11 -36.47 -16.04
CA THR A 3 -38.40 -37.63 -15.17
C THR A 3 -37.21 -38.56 -14.95
N GLN A 4 -36.16 -38.51 -15.79
CA GLN A 4 -34.94 -39.31 -15.58
C GLN A 4 -33.96 -38.64 -14.61
N ILE A 5 -34.07 -37.34 -14.44
CA ILE A 5 -33.25 -36.58 -13.48
C ILE A 5 -33.77 -36.74 -12.05
N GLU A 6 -35.10 -36.88 -11.88
CA GLU A 6 -35.71 -37.17 -10.58
C GLU A 6 -35.43 -38.59 -10.06
N GLN A 7 -35.13 -39.54 -10.94
CA GLN A 7 -34.82 -40.94 -10.56
C GLN A 7 -33.34 -41.17 -10.22
N ALA A 8 -32.45 -40.21 -10.52
CA ALA A 8 -31.03 -40.28 -10.20
C ALA A 8 -30.71 -39.65 -8.83
N GLY A 9 -31.56 -39.87 -7.84
CA GLY A 9 -31.27 -39.64 -6.42
C GLY A 9 -30.59 -38.34 -6.08
N GLY A 10 -31.36 -37.26 -5.81
CA GLY A 10 -30.91 -36.01 -5.20
C GLY A 10 -30.07 -35.08 -6.10
N PRO A 11 -30.10 -33.78 -5.86
CA PRO A 11 -29.20 -32.87 -6.57
C PRO A 11 -27.75 -33.33 -6.34
N PRO A 12 -26.90 -33.32 -7.38
CA PRO A 12 -25.49 -33.69 -7.20
C PRO A 12 -24.93 -32.86 -6.05
N ALA A 13 -24.44 -33.55 -5.02
CA ALA A 13 -23.77 -32.88 -3.91
C ALA A 13 -22.59 -32.09 -4.49
N LEU A 14 -22.71 -30.78 -4.50
CA LEU A 14 -21.65 -29.89 -4.96
C LEU A 14 -20.54 -29.99 -3.91
N GLU A 15 -19.46 -30.69 -4.22
CA GLU A 15 -18.25 -30.70 -3.39
C GLU A 15 -17.51 -29.40 -3.64
N ILE A 16 -17.63 -28.46 -2.70
CA ILE A 16 -16.86 -27.21 -2.74
C ILE A 16 -15.51 -27.49 -2.12
N VAL A 17 -14.48 -27.59 -2.97
CA VAL A 17 -13.08 -27.67 -2.52
C VAL A 17 -12.50 -26.28 -2.52
N ASP A 18 -12.23 -25.74 -1.33
CA ASP A 18 -11.49 -24.47 -1.19
C ASP A 18 -10.01 -24.74 -1.35
N LEU A 19 -9.44 -24.29 -2.47
CA LEU A 19 -8.03 -24.51 -2.80
C LEU A 19 -7.09 -23.61 -2.01
N ASN A 20 -7.58 -22.49 -1.48
CA ASN A 20 -6.77 -21.50 -0.78
C ASN A 20 -7.57 -20.81 0.33
N PRO A 21 -7.88 -21.53 1.41
CA PRO A 21 -8.74 -21.02 2.47
C PRO A 21 -8.14 -19.80 3.15
N LEU A 22 -8.99 -18.83 3.46
CA LEU A 22 -8.61 -17.66 4.22
C LEU A 22 -8.15 -18.08 5.64
N PRO A 23 -7.14 -17.39 6.22
CA PRO A 23 -6.74 -17.62 7.59
C PRO A 23 -7.92 -17.44 8.56
N ALA A 24 -8.00 -18.28 9.60
CA ALA A 24 -9.05 -18.17 10.61
C ALA A 24 -9.06 -16.80 11.32
N ALA A 25 -7.90 -16.13 11.38
CA ALA A 25 -7.75 -14.79 11.94
C ALA A 25 -8.23 -13.66 10.99
N ASP A 26 -8.45 -13.96 9.71
CA ASP A 26 -8.98 -12.99 8.73
C ASP A 26 -10.04 -13.63 7.83
N PRO A 27 -11.19 -14.04 8.38
CA PRO A 27 -12.24 -14.74 7.63
C PRO A 27 -12.88 -13.87 6.55
N ALA A 28 -12.72 -12.56 6.62
CA ALA A 28 -13.25 -11.61 5.62
C ALA A 28 -12.22 -11.21 4.56
N GLY A 29 -10.94 -11.61 4.70
CA GLY A 29 -9.85 -11.24 3.78
C GLY A 29 -9.49 -9.76 3.78
N LEU A 30 -9.76 -9.03 4.86
CA LEU A 30 -9.59 -7.58 4.96
C LEU A 30 -8.26 -7.16 5.60
N ALA A 31 -7.48 -8.09 6.14
CA ALA A 31 -6.23 -7.77 6.84
C ALA A 31 -5.24 -7.02 5.96
N THR A 32 -5.09 -7.43 4.70
CA THR A 32 -4.22 -6.72 3.74
C THR A 32 -4.67 -5.28 3.52
N PHE A 33 -5.97 -5.05 3.39
CA PHE A 33 -6.53 -3.71 3.20
C PHE A 33 -6.20 -2.78 4.37
N TYR A 34 -6.50 -3.21 5.59
CA TYR A 34 -6.22 -2.42 6.80
C TYR A 34 -4.72 -2.23 7.05
N LEU A 35 -3.90 -3.23 6.73
CA LEU A 35 -2.45 -3.14 6.84
C LEU A 35 -1.89 -2.05 5.92
N ILE A 36 -2.35 -1.98 4.68
CA ILE A 36 -1.91 -0.96 3.71
C ILE A 36 -2.41 0.43 4.09
N ILE A 37 -3.62 0.56 4.64
CA ILE A 37 -4.10 1.84 5.20
C ILE A 37 -3.21 2.27 6.36
N ALA A 38 -2.93 1.38 7.32
CA ALA A 38 -2.08 1.68 8.47
C ALA A 38 -0.66 2.10 8.04
N ALA A 39 -0.05 1.37 7.10
CA ALA A 39 1.25 1.69 6.51
C ALA A 39 1.26 3.08 5.86
N THR A 40 0.24 3.37 5.08
CA THR A 40 0.07 4.65 4.40
C THR A 40 -0.04 5.81 5.38
N ILE A 41 -0.93 5.68 6.38
CA ILE A 41 -1.14 6.71 7.41
C ILE A 41 0.14 6.92 8.22
N LEU A 42 0.78 5.83 8.67
CA LEU A 42 2.06 5.90 9.38
C LEU A 42 3.10 6.69 8.59
N GLY A 43 3.23 6.42 7.28
CA GLY A 43 4.18 7.08 6.40
C GLY A 43 3.95 8.60 6.32
N PHE A 44 2.78 9.02 5.87
CA PHE A 44 2.56 10.44 5.59
C PHE A 44 2.33 11.27 6.86
N VAL A 45 1.64 10.74 7.87
CA VAL A 45 1.38 11.49 9.11
C VAL A 45 2.67 11.74 9.87
N THR A 46 3.55 10.72 9.99
CA THR A 46 4.83 10.90 10.70
C THR A 46 5.69 11.96 10.02
N MET A 47 5.79 11.95 8.68
CA MET A 47 6.58 12.96 7.97
C MET A 47 5.96 14.35 8.04
N PHE A 48 4.62 14.43 8.06
CA PHE A 48 3.92 15.70 8.27
C PHE A 48 4.21 16.27 9.67
N GLN A 49 4.11 15.45 10.71
CA GLN A 49 4.41 15.83 12.09
C GLN A 49 5.89 16.18 12.29
N LEU A 50 6.80 15.42 11.67
CA LEU A 50 8.21 15.71 11.71
C LEU A 50 8.49 17.12 11.15
N ARG A 51 7.86 17.49 10.04
CA ARG A 51 8.00 18.83 9.45
C ARG A 51 7.41 19.93 10.33
N ALA A 52 6.28 19.65 10.97
CA ALA A 52 5.61 20.61 11.87
C ALA A 52 6.48 20.94 13.10
N ASN A 53 7.17 19.92 13.64
CA ASN A 53 7.90 20.05 14.91
C ASN A 53 9.40 20.34 14.71
N VAL A 54 10.01 19.91 13.60
CA VAL A 54 11.45 20.06 13.36
C VAL A 54 11.71 20.84 12.08
N LYS A 55 12.02 22.14 12.24
CA LYS A 55 12.19 23.09 11.12
C LYS A 55 13.57 23.03 10.44
N THR A 56 14.60 22.50 11.11
CA THR A 56 16.01 22.64 10.72
C THR A 56 16.69 21.34 10.26
N LEU A 57 15.90 20.35 9.80
CA LEU A 57 16.50 19.10 9.30
C LEU A 57 17.15 19.29 7.93
N THR A 58 18.38 18.81 7.81
CA THR A 58 19.03 18.66 6.50
C THR A 58 18.34 17.56 5.69
N LEU A 59 18.42 17.65 4.34
CA LEU A 59 17.82 16.66 3.46
C LEU A 59 18.30 15.23 3.78
N GLY A 60 19.58 15.05 4.09
CA GLY A 60 20.12 13.73 4.46
C GLY A 60 19.51 13.18 5.74
N ARG A 61 19.38 14.00 6.79
CA ARG A 61 18.71 13.59 8.04
C ARG A 61 17.23 13.29 7.81
N TRP A 62 16.56 14.07 6.97
CA TRP A 62 15.17 13.84 6.58
C TRP A 62 14.99 12.48 5.91
N LEU A 63 15.83 12.16 4.91
CA LEU A 63 15.81 10.87 4.24
C LEU A 63 16.18 9.72 5.19
N GLY A 64 17.11 9.95 6.13
CA GLY A 64 17.45 8.99 7.17
C GLY A 64 16.26 8.67 8.07
N CYS A 65 15.54 9.68 8.58
CA CYS A 65 14.31 9.47 9.37
C CYS A 65 13.25 8.70 8.59
N LEU A 66 13.07 9.03 7.30
CA LEU A 66 12.13 8.35 6.43
C LEU A 66 12.52 6.87 6.22
N ALA A 67 13.79 6.59 5.97
CA ALA A 67 14.28 5.22 5.81
C ALA A 67 14.08 4.40 7.09
N VAL A 68 14.42 4.95 8.26
CA VAL A 68 14.18 4.31 9.55
C VAL A 68 12.70 4.06 9.77
N LEU A 69 11.84 5.05 9.50
CA LEU A 69 10.38 4.89 9.60
C LEU A 69 9.87 3.75 8.71
N ALA A 70 10.32 3.70 7.45
CA ALA A 70 9.88 2.68 6.51
C ALA A 70 10.33 1.28 6.96
N VAL A 71 11.59 1.13 7.35
CA VAL A 71 12.18 -0.17 7.74
C VAL A 71 11.59 -0.65 9.07
N VAL A 72 11.63 0.18 10.11
CA VAL A 72 11.17 -0.20 11.46
C VAL A 72 9.65 -0.27 11.51
N GLY A 73 8.95 0.73 10.97
CA GLY A 73 7.49 0.74 10.89
C GLY A 73 6.96 -0.42 10.06
N GLY A 74 7.61 -0.72 8.94
CA GLY A 74 7.28 -1.88 8.10
C GLY A 74 7.48 -3.20 8.82
N ALA A 75 8.61 -3.36 9.54
CA ALA A 75 8.87 -4.56 10.33
C ALA A 75 7.82 -4.74 11.45
N THR A 76 7.48 -3.66 12.14
CA THR A 76 6.48 -3.68 13.22
C THR A 76 5.10 -4.07 12.69
N LEU A 77 4.63 -3.42 11.62
CA LEU A 77 3.33 -3.71 11.04
C LEU A 77 3.26 -5.13 10.44
N ALA A 78 4.32 -5.56 9.75
CA ALA A 78 4.40 -6.91 9.21
C ALA A 78 4.44 -7.97 10.33
N ALA A 79 5.18 -7.72 11.41
CA ALA A 79 5.22 -8.62 12.57
C ALA A 79 3.86 -8.73 13.25
N VAL A 80 3.17 -7.61 13.45
CA VAL A 80 1.82 -7.62 14.04
C VAL A 80 0.84 -8.38 13.14
N ALA A 81 0.78 -8.10 11.85
CA ALA A 81 -0.17 -8.74 10.95
C ALA A 81 0.12 -10.22 10.70
N GLY A 82 1.39 -10.59 10.52
CA GLY A 82 1.79 -11.96 10.17
C GLY A 82 2.08 -12.83 11.38
N LEU A 83 2.88 -12.34 12.37
CA LEU A 83 3.36 -13.17 13.46
C LEU A 83 2.45 -13.12 14.70
N VAL A 84 1.93 -11.94 15.05
CA VAL A 84 1.12 -11.78 16.27
C VAL A 84 -0.33 -12.17 16.03
N LEU A 85 -0.93 -11.63 14.96
CA LEU A 85 -2.34 -11.87 14.62
C LEU A 85 -2.53 -13.15 13.78
N GLY A 86 -1.50 -13.60 13.06
CA GLY A 86 -1.62 -14.72 12.13
C GLY A 86 -2.63 -14.47 10.99
N ALA A 87 -2.90 -13.19 10.69
CA ALA A 87 -3.89 -12.79 9.71
C ALA A 87 -3.41 -12.93 8.27
N LEU A 88 -2.09 -12.96 8.06
CA LEU A 88 -1.46 -13.09 6.75
C LEU A 88 -0.42 -14.21 6.77
N SER A 89 -0.55 -15.17 5.87
CA SER A 89 0.39 -16.28 5.68
C SER A 89 1.58 -15.95 4.77
N THR A 90 1.68 -14.68 4.32
CA THR A 90 2.80 -14.20 3.50
C THR A 90 4.13 -14.38 4.23
N PRO A 91 5.21 -14.85 3.57
CA PRO A 91 6.55 -14.92 4.17
C PRO A 91 6.97 -13.55 4.72
N PHE A 92 7.42 -13.51 5.98
CA PHE A 92 7.74 -12.27 6.70
C PHE A 92 8.65 -11.30 5.91
N PRO A 93 9.76 -11.74 5.26
CA PRO A 93 10.61 -10.82 4.52
C PRO A 93 9.89 -10.12 3.36
N VAL A 94 8.99 -10.83 2.69
CA VAL A 94 8.21 -10.29 1.57
C VAL A 94 7.18 -9.29 2.07
N LEU A 95 6.43 -9.66 3.12
CA LEU A 95 5.44 -8.79 3.74
C LEU A 95 6.11 -7.51 4.26
N TRP A 96 7.22 -7.67 4.98
CA TRP A 96 8.02 -6.55 5.48
C TRP A 96 8.48 -5.62 4.35
N ALA A 97 9.05 -6.16 3.28
CA ALA A 97 9.53 -5.35 2.15
C ALA A 97 8.39 -4.55 1.50
N LEU A 98 7.23 -5.18 1.26
CA LEU A 98 6.07 -4.54 0.65
C LEU A 98 5.46 -3.46 1.54
N VAL A 99 5.31 -3.73 2.84
CA VAL A 99 4.79 -2.75 3.81
C VAL A 99 5.77 -1.59 3.96
N SER A 100 7.07 -1.87 4.02
CA SER A 100 8.11 -0.83 4.06
C SER A 100 8.11 0.03 2.81
N ALA A 101 7.94 -0.57 1.63
CA ALA A 101 7.81 0.16 0.37
C ALA A 101 6.59 1.09 0.38
N GLN A 102 5.43 0.62 0.85
CA GLN A 102 4.22 1.44 0.94
C GLN A 102 4.40 2.62 1.90
N ILE A 103 4.98 2.40 3.10
CA ILE A 103 5.32 3.47 4.04
C ILE A 103 6.26 4.49 3.36
N GLY A 104 7.31 3.97 2.70
CA GLY A 104 8.29 4.79 2.00
C GLY A 104 7.69 5.64 0.90
N VAL A 105 6.82 5.07 0.07
CA VAL A 105 6.12 5.81 -1.01
C VAL A 105 5.24 6.91 -0.43
N ALA A 106 4.41 6.60 0.57
CA ALA A 106 3.51 7.58 1.19
C ALA A 106 4.29 8.71 1.88
N ALA A 107 5.34 8.35 2.62
CA ALA A 107 6.22 9.29 3.31
C ALA A 107 7.00 10.20 2.33
N MET A 108 7.54 9.60 1.25
CA MET A 108 8.31 10.34 0.25
C MET A 108 7.44 11.29 -0.56
N PHE A 109 6.26 10.82 -1.00
CA PHE A 109 5.30 11.67 -1.71
C PHE A 109 4.86 12.86 -0.84
N ASN A 110 4.45 12.60 0.41
CA ASN A 110 4.07 13.67 1.34
C ASN A 110 5.23 14.65 1.58
N SER A 111 6.46 14.15 1.72
CA SER A 111 7.66 14.98 1.86
C SER A 111 7.90 15.86 0.64
N ALA A 112 7.70 15.35 -0.57
CA ALA A 112 7.80 16.12 -1.80
C ALA A 112 6.74 17.25 -1.82
N MET A 113 5.49 16.93 -1.47
CA MET A 113 4.41 17.92 -1.39
C MET A 113 4.67 18.97 -0.30
N LEU A 114 5.22 18.57 0.86
CA LEU A 114 5.58 19.51 1.93
C LEU A 114 6.63 20.53 1.50
N VAL A 115 7.57 20.13 0.64
CA VAL A 115 8.57 21.05 0.08
C VAL A 115 7.94 21.99 -0.95
N MET A 116 7.00 21.50 -1.78
CA MET A 116 6.39 22.29 -2.85
C MET A 116 5.31 23.26 -2.36
N ILE A 117 4.39 22.79 -1.52
CA ILE A 117 3.16 23.51 -1.15
C ILE A 117 2.98 23.63 0.37
N HIS A 118 4.00 23.31 1.15
CA HIS A 118 4.04 23.47 2.61
C HIS A 118 2.85 22.80 3.33
N ARG A 119 2.10 23.54 4.14
CA ARG A 119 0.96 23.01 4.92
C ARG A 119 -0.16 22.40 4.07
N TRP A 120 -0.27 22.80 2.80
CA TRP A 120 -1.27 22.29 1.87
C TRP A 120 -0.94 20.89 1.33
N ALA A 121 0.24 20.35 1.63
CA ALA A 121 0.66 19.01 1.23
C ALA A 121 -0.30 17.90 1.65
N ILE A 122 -1.04 18.11 2.73
CA ILE A 122 -2.02 17.15 3.23
C ILE A 122 -3.12 16.86 2.19
N ILE A 123 -3.54 17.87 1.42
CA ILE A 123 -4.64 17.74 0.46
C ILE A 123 -4.31 16.73 -0.66
N PRO A 124 -3.23 16.90 -1.47
CA PRO A 124 -2.91 15.94 -2.52
C PRO A 124 -2.51 14.58 -1.94
N THR A 125 -1.87 14.54 -0.78
CA THR A 125 -1.51 13.27 -0.14
C THR A 125 -2.77 12.51 0.29
N TRP A 126 -3.71 13.18 0.92
CA TRP A 126 -4.97 12.58 1.35
C TRP A 126 -5.82 12.15 0.16
N LEU A 127 -5.89 12.99 -0.88
CA LEU A 127 -6.61 12.69 -2.12
C LEU A 127 -6.07 11.42 -2.79
N VAL A 128 -4.74 11.33 -2.98
CA VAL A 128 -4.12 10.21 -3.69
C VAL A 128 -4.16 8.92 -2.87
N PHE A 129 -3.83 8.97 -1.59
CA PHE A 129 -3.66 7.76 -0.79
C PHE A 129 -4.92 7.34 -0.05
N ILE A 130 -5.70 8.29 0.49
CA ILE A 130 -6.87 7.95 1.29
C ILE A 130 -8.12 7.89 0.40
N LEU A 131 -8.44 8.96 -0.33
CA LEU A 131 -9.66 8.97 -1.12
C LEU A 131 -9.56 8.02 -2.32
N LEU A 132 -8.62 8.24 -3.22
CA LEU A 132 -8.48 7.42 -4.43
C LEU A 132 -7.80 6.08 -4.13
N GLY A 133 -6.78 6.08 -3.28
CA GLY A 133 -6.01 4.88 -2.96
C GLY A 133 -6.83 3.81 -2.27
N ASN A 134 -7.64 4.15 -1.26
CA ASN A 134 -8.46 3.17 -0.56
C ASN A 134 -9.62 2.67 -1.41
N THR A 135 -10.32 3.57 -2.12
CA THR A 135 -11.46 3.19 -2.96
C THR A 135 -11.08 2.31 -4.13
N SER A 136 -9.86 2.46 -4.66
CA SER A 136 -9.34 1.68 -5.78
C SER A 136 -8.35 0.59 -5.39
N SER A 137 -8.10 0.37 -4.08
CA SER A 137 -7.06 -0.58 -3.63
C SER A 137 -7.30 -2.03 -4.04
N GLY A 138 -8.54 -2.44 -4.24
CA GLY A 138 -8.88 -3.85 -4.49
C GLY A 138 -8.84 -4.73 -3.24
N GLY A 139 -8.60 -4.14 -2.04
CA GLY A 139 -8.44 -4.89 -0.79
C GLY A 139 -9.76 -5.18 -0.07
N ALA A 140 -10.74 -4.26 -0.12
CA ALA A 140 -12.05 -4.47 0.47
C ALA A 140 -13.05 -5.04 -0.54
N VAL A 141 -12.91 -4.68 -1.81
CA VAL A 141 -13.71 -5.18 -2.94
C VAL A 141 -12.73 -5.57 -4.03
N SER A 142 -12.88 -6.75 -4.61
CA SER A 142 -11.98 -7.21 -5.67
C SER A 142 -11.85 -6.18 -6.79
N ALA A 143 -10.62 -5.96 -7.27
CA ALA A 143 -10.32 -5.00 -8.33
C ALA A 143 -11.15 -5.22 -9.61
N THR A 144 -11.54 -6.48 -9.88
CA THR A 144 -12.38 -6.86 -11.03
C THR A 144 -13.83 -6.41 -10.91
N LEU A 145 -14.31 -6.16 -9.69
CA LEU A 145 -15.67 -5.69 -9.40
C LEU A 145 -15.74 -4.16 -9.29
N LEU A 146 -14.62 -3.47 -9.33
CA LEU A 146 -14.59 -2.01 -9.23
C LEU A 146 -15.10 -1.39 -10.55
N PRO A 147 -16.03 -0.40 -10.47
CA PRO A 147 -16.46 0.34 -11.64
C PRO A 147 -15.32 1.21 -12.19
N GLN A 148 -15.40 1.52 -13.48
CA GLN A 148 -14.55 2.56 -14.07
C GLN A 148 -14.85 3.92 -13.40
N PRO A 149 -13.85 4.74 -13.05
CA PRO A 149 -12.42 4.63 -13.36
C PRO A 149 -11.57 3.91 -12.28
N PHE A 150 -12.16 3.43 -11.17
CA PHE A 150 -11.43 2.87 -10.02
C PHE A 150 -10.65 1.59 -10.37
N SER A 151 -11.15 0.78 -11.29
CA SER A 151 -10.43 -0.41 -11.77
C SER A 151 -9.12 -0.04 -12.49
N VAL A 152 -9.08 1.06 -13.24
CA VAL A 152 -7.86 1.57 -13.87
C VAL A 152 -6.90 2.14 -12.81
N LEU A 153 -7.43 2.90 -11.86
CA LEU A 153 -6.65 3.49 -10.77
C LEU A 153 -6.02 2.42 -9.86
N ASN A 154 -6.65 1.25 -9.72
CA ASN A 154 -6.07 0.12 -8.98
C ASN A 154 -4.66 -0.24 -9.48
N HIS A 155 -4.48 -0.28 -10.80
CA HIS A 155 -3.20 -0.63 -11.41
C HIS A 155 -2.16 0.51 -11.39
N ALA A 156 -2.60 1.76 -11.19
CA ALA A 156 -1.74 2.93 -11.24
C ALA A 156 -1.33 3.45 -9.85
N LEU A 157 -2.16 3.23 -8.83
CA LEU A 157 -1.93 3.77 -7.49
C LEU A 157 -1.13 2.82 -6.58
N PRO A 158 -0.31 3.36 -5.68
CA PRO A 158 0.54 2.56 -4.79
C PRO A 158 -0.26 1.60 -3.91
N SER A 159 -1.41 2.04 -3.38
CA SER A 159 -2.25 1.21 -2.50
C SER A 159 -2.78 -0.03 -3.22
N GLY A 160 -3.24 0.11 -4.48
CA GLY A 160 -3.68 -1.01 -5.30
C GLY A 160 -2.53 -1.97 -5.65
N ALA A 161 -1.37 -1.40 -5.98
CA ALA A 161 -0.17 -2.18 -6.25
C ALA A 161 0.29 -2.97 -5.01
N ALA A 162 0.32 -2.33 -3.83
CA ALA A 162 0.72 -2.99 -2.58
C ALA A 162 -0.23 -4.13 -2.20
N VAL A 163 -1.55 -3.91 -2.28
CA VAL A 163 -2.56 -4.95 -2.03
C VAL A 163 -2.38 -6.11 -3.02
N SER A 164 -2.27 -5.81 -4.32
CA SER A 164 -2.09 -6.84 -5.35
C SER A 164 -0.81 -7.64 -5.17
N ALA A 165 0.30 -6.99 -4.78
CA ALA A 165 1.57 -7.66 -4.51
C ALA A 165 1.48 -8.59 -3.30
N ILE A 166 0.87 -8.14 -2.19
CA ILE A 166 0.68 -8.97 -0.99
C ILE A 166 -0.24 -10.15 -1.29
N HIS A 167 -1.36 -9.94 -1.98
CA HIS A 167 -2.27 -11.02 -2.37
C HIS A 167 -1.56 -12.06 -3.26
N SER A 168 -0.78 -11.61 -4.26
CA SER A 168 -0.02 -12.52 -5.13
C SER A 168 1.02 -13.30 -4.31
N ALA A 169 1.73 -12.65 -3.39
CA ALA A 169 2.73 -13.31 -2.55
C ALA A 169 2.12 -14.29 -1.53
N THR A 170 0.88 -14.03 -1.08
CA THR A 170 0.16 -14.88 -0.13
C THR A 170 -0.46 -16.10 -0.79
N TYR A 171 -1.19 -15.88 -1.89
CA TYR A 171 -2.04 -16.91 -2.48
C TYR A 171 -1.44 -17.57 -3.74
N PHE A 172 -0.49 -16.89 -4.42
CA PHE A 172 0.11 -17.35 -5.66
C PHE A 172 1.64 -17.12 -5.67
N PRO A 173 2.40 -17.72 -4.74
CA PRO A 173 3.84 -17.46 -4.60
C PRO A 173 4.64 -17.79 -5.86
N ASP A 174 4.23 -18.80 -6.62
CA ASP A 174 4.90 -19.23 -7.86
C ASP A 174 4.54 -18.41 -9.10
N TYR A 175 3.48 -17.57 -9.01
CA TYR A 175 2.94 -16.79 -10.14
C TYR A 175 2.94 -15.29 -9.86
N GLN A 176 4.02 -14.77 -9.29
CA GLN A 176 4.12 -13.36 -8.97
C GLN A 176 4.27 -12.51 -10.24
N ARG A 177 3.44 -11.48 -10.36
CA ARG A 177 3.49 -10.52 -11.46
C ARG A 177 4.40 -9.35 -11.09
N PRO A 178 5.34 -8.92 -11.98
CA PRO A 178 6.24 -7.80 -11.67
C PRO A 178 5.54 -6.43 -11.66
N GLY A 179 4.37 -6.30 -12.30
CA GLY A 179 3.65 -5.03 -12.43
C GLY A 179 3.46 -4.26 -11.13
N PRO A 180 2.88 -4.83 -10.07
CA PRO A 180 2.68 -4.17 -8.79
C PRO A 180 3.98 -3.66 -8.16
N TYR A 181 5.05 -4.43 -8.22
CA TYR A 181 6.37 -4.02 -7.71
C TYR A 181 6.94 -2.84 -8.49
N LEU A 182 6.76 -2.83 -9.81
CA LEU A 182 7.18 -1.73 -10.68
C LEU A 182 6.41 -0.45 -10.35
N VAL A 183 5.11 -0.53 -10.10
CA VAL A 183 4.30 0.63 -9.71
C VAL A 183 4.83 1.24 -8.41
N LEU A 184 5.08 0.44 -7.36
CA LEU A 184 5.65 0.92 -6.11
C LEU A 184 7.03 1.56 -6.32
N ALA A 185 7.90 0.92 -7.11
CA ALA A 185 9.22 1.44 -7.42
C ALA A 185 9.15 2.78 -8.18
N VAL A 186 8.28 2.89 -9.19
CA VAL A 186 8.07 4.12 -9.95
C VAL A 186 7.60 5.26 -9.05
N TRP A 187 6.62 5.01 -8.18
CA TRP A 187 6.14 6.01 -7.24
C TRP A 187 7.23 6.46 -6.25
N LEU A 188 8.01 5.51 -5.73
CA LEU A 188 9.12 5.82 -4.82
C LEU A 188 10.19 6.67 -5.50
N VAL A 189 10.61 6.28 -6.70
CA VAL A 189 11.62 7.01 -7.48
C VAL A 189 11.09 8.38 -7.88
N ALA A 190 9.90 8.47 -8.44
CA ALA A 190 9.30 9.73 -8.88
C ALA A 190 9.17 10.72 -7.70
N SER A 191 8.65 10.26 -6.56
CA SER A 191 8.52 11.09 -5.36
C SER A 191 9.88 11.54 -4.82
N THR A 192 10.89 10.66 -4.87
CA THR A 192 12.27 10.99 -4.47
C THR A 192 12.87 12.06 -5.39
N VAL A 193 12.73 11.89 -6.70
CA VAL A 193 13.22 12.87 -7.69
C VAL A 193 12.55 14.22 -7.46
N VAL A 194 11.23 14.25 -7.31
CA VAL A 194 10.49 15.50 -7.04
C VAL A 194 10.99 16.16 -5.76
N LEU A 195 11.14 15.39 -4.66
CA LEU A 195 11.64 15.90 -3.39
C LEU A 195 13.05 16.52 -3.53
N VAL A 196 13.98 15.80 -4.17
CA VAL A 196 15.36 16.24 -4.33
C VAL A 196 15.44 17.49 -5.23
N VAL A 197 14.74 17.49 -6.36
CA VAL A 197 14.72 18.63 -7.30
C VAL A 197 14.10 19.86 -6.64
N ALA A 198 12.95 19.72 -6.00
CA ALA A 198 12.27 20.81 -5.30
C ALA A 198 13.16 21.38 -4.17
N SER A 199 13.77 20.52 -3.37
CA SER A 199 14.69 20.93 -2.28
C SER A 199 15.93 21.67 -2.79
N ARG A 200 16.47 21.26 -3.94
CA ARG A 200 17.63 21.94 -4.56
C ARG A 200 17.25 23.29 -5.15
N ARG A 201 16.07 23.40 -5.79
CA ARG A 201 15.59 24.67 -6.37
C ARG A 201 15.38 25.73 -5.29
N LEU A 202 14.73 25.37 -4.18
CA LEU A 202 14.52 26.30 -3.05
C LEU A 202 15.81 26.80 -2.41
N LYS A 203 16.87 25.97 -2.38
CA LYS A 203 18.20 26.40 -1.89
C LYS A 203 18.94 27.35 -2.85
N ARG A 204 18.61 27.32 -4.15
CA ARG A 204 19.25 28.15 -5.18
C ARG A 204 18.55 29.50 -5.40
N SER A 205 17.32 29.67 -4.93
CA SER A 205 16.63 30.96 -4.92
C SER A 205 17.17 31.74 -3.70
N PRO A 206 18.09 32.72 -3.88
CA PRO A 206 18.45 33.60 -2.78
C PRO A 206 17.18 34.37 -2.41
N ALA A 207 16.94 34.51 -1.12
CA ALA A 207 15.89 35.35 -0.59
C ALA A 207 15.98 36.71 -1.30
N GLN A 208 14.92 37.07 -2.02
CA GLN A 208 14.65 38.48 -2.27
C GLN A 208 14.36 39.06 -0.88
N ALA A 209 15.32 39.89 -0.46
CA ALA A 209 15.30 40.65 0.79
C ALA A 209 14.03 41.50 0.90
#